data_0276b2c3281d7347b3f847445ea8bd32
#
_entry.id   0276b2c3281d7347b3f847445ea8bd32
#
_cell.length_a   1.000
_cell.length_b   1.000
_cell.length_c   1.000
_cell.angle_alpha   90.00
_cell.angle_beta   90.00
_cell.angle_gamma   90.00
#
_symmetry.space_group_name_H-M   'P 1'
#
loop_
_entity.id
_entity.type
_entity.pdbx_description
1 polymer ?
#
loop_
_entity_poly.entity_id
_entity_poly.type
_entity_poly.pdbx_seq_one_letter_code
_entity_poly.pdbx_strand_id
1 'polypeptide(L)'
;MSIEVKNLLKEYGAQKAVNAISFKVGKGEIVGFLGPNGAGKSTTMKIITGYLQQTSGEVFVCGINVAEEPLDIKKKIGYLPELNALYYDMYVREYLGFVAEVHKVNSPRSTVDRVVDLVGLTPESKKKIGQLSKGYKQRVGLAAALIHDPEVLILDEPTTGLDPNQIVEIREVIKKQGKNKTVLFSSHILQEVEAICDRVIIINKGVLVANDTLSNLQKGDKDNHFVIVQFKDPLDKIIFEGLDSITKTEQLQSTRFKLQT
;
A
#
# COMPACT_ATOMS: atom_id res chain seq x y z
N MET A 1 -3.04 -14.02 13.28
CA MET A 1 -3.20 -12.70 12.67
C MET A 1 -1.88 -11.97 12.73
N SER A 2 -1.46 -11.32 11.63
CA SER A 2 -0.25 -10.52 11.64
C SER A 2 -0.51 -9.05 11.94
N ILE A 3 -1.63 -8.50 11.46
CA ILE A 3 -2.07 -7.14 11.79
C ILE A 3 -3.55 -7.18 12.17
N GLU A 4 -3.92 -6.53 13.27
CA GLU A 4 -5.32 -6.34 13.68
C GLU A 4 -5.52 -4.88 14.12
N VAL A 5 -6.47 -4.22 13.48
CA VAL A 5 -6.87 -2.82 13.75
C VAL A 5 -8.31 -2.83 14.22
N LYS A 6 -8.59 -2.23 15.38
CA LYS A 6 -9.91 -2.19 16.02
C LYS A 6 -10.31 -0.74 16.32
N ASN A 7 -11.37 -0.27 15.67
CA ASN A 7 -11.97 1.05 15.87
C ASN A 7 -10.94 2.19 15.90
N LEU A 8 -9.93 2.11 15.02
CA LEU A 8 -8.83 3.06 14.98
C LEU A 8 -9.33 4.44 14.61
N LEU A 9 -9.09 5.41 15.48
CA LEU A 9 -9.38 6.82 15.29
C LEU A 9 -8.09 7.64 15.37
N LYS A 10 -7.90 8.55 14.44
CA LYS A 10 -6.88 9.59 14.51
C LYS A 10 -7.45 10.94 14.12
N GLU A 11 -7.37 11.87 15.05
CA GLU A 11 -7.82 13.25 14.88
C GLU A 11 -6.63 14.22 14.94
N TYR A 12 -6.70 15.25 14.12
CA TYR A 12 -5.84 16.44 14.14
C TYR A 12 -6.73 17.67 14.27
N GLY A 13 -6.93 18.15 15.51
CA GLY A 13 -7.92 19.15 15.80
C GLY A 13 -9.34 18.67 15.42
N ALA A 14 -10.02 19.38 14.55
CA ALA A 14 -11.35 19.00 14.07
C ALA A 14 -11.35 17.97 12.93
N GLN A 15 -10.19 17.68 12.34
CA GLN A 15 -10.10 16.77 11.20
C GLN A 15 -9.88 15.33 11.65
N LYS A 16 -10.77 14.42 11.24
CA LYS A 16 -10.62 12.98 11.40
C LYS A 16 -9.83 12.41 10.22
N ALA A 17 -8.53 12.23 10.39
CA ALA A 17 -7.67 11.64 9.37
C ALA A 17 -7.93 10.13 9.19
N VAL A 18 -8.30 9.45 10.28
CA VAL A 18 -8.78 8.06 10.30
C VAL A 18 -9.97 8.02 11.25
N ASN A 19 -11.10 7.44 10.83
CA ASN A 19 -12.37 7.51 11.54
C ASN A 19 -12.92 6.11 11.83
N ALA A 20 -12.58 5.58 13.02
CA ALA A 20 -13.08 4.33 13.57
C ALA A 20 -12.97 3.11 12.62
N ILE A 21 -11.84 2.97 11.92
CA ILE A 21 -11.64 1.86 10.99
C ILE A 21 -11.26 0.57 11.72
N SER A 22 -11.73 -0.57 11.19
CA SER A 22 -11.39 -1.90 11.71
C SER A 22 -11.10 -2.85 10.56
N PHE A 23 -9.95 -3.53 10.61
CA PHE A 23 -9.59 -4.55 9.64
C PHE A 23 -8.52 -5.50 10.20
N LYS A 24 -8.31 -6.62 9.50
CA LYS A 24 -7.30 -7.61 9.86
C LYS A 24 -6.51 -8.02 8.63
N VAL A 25 -5.23 -8.35 8.83
CA VAL A 25 -4.36 -8.95 7.81
C VAL A 25 -3.87 -10.30 8.32
N GLY A 26 -4.08 -11.33 7.52
CA GLY A 26 -3.66 -12.70 7.81
C GLY A 26 -2.15 -12.89 7.73
N LYS A 27 -1.66 -14.04 8.23
CA LYS A 27 -0.25 -14.39 8.09
C LYS A 27 0.04 -14.81 6.63
N GLY A 28 1.09 -14.26 6.04
CA GLY A 28 1.50 -14.56 4.67
C GLY A 28 0.59 -13.96 3.59
N GLU A 29 -0.25 -13.00 3.94
CA GLU A 29 -1.17 -12.31 3.03
C GLU A 29 -0.50 -11.05 2.48
N ILE A 30 -0.69 -10.77 1.18
CA ILE A 30 -0.33 -9.49 0.56
C ILE A 30 -1.60 -8.68 0.39
N VAL A 31 -1.73 -7.61 1.15
CA VAL A 31 -2.92 -6.74 1.14
C VAL A 31 -2.56 -5.36 0.62
N GLY A 32 -3.31 -4.88 -0.36
CA GLY A 32 -3.27 -3.52 -0.84
C GLY A 32 -4.14 -2.59 0.00
N PHE A 33 -3.61 -1.44 0.40
CA PHE A 33 -4.34 -0.38 1.09
C PHE A 33 -4.54 0.78 0.12
N LEU A 34 -5.66 0.77 -0.61
CA LEU A 34 -5.95 1.65 -1.75
C LEU A 34 -6.76 2.87 -1.32
N GLY A 35 -6.45 4.02 -1.87
CA GLY A 35 -7.25 5.23 -1.68
C GLY A 35 -6.57 6.49 -2.22
N PRO A 36 -7.32 7.57 -2.44
CA PRO A 36 -6.75 8.83 -2.92
C PRO A 36 -5.78 9.45 -1.91
N ASN A 37 -5.03 10.46 -2.37
CA ASN A 37 -4.17 11.23 -1.48
C ASN A 37 -5.01 11.91 -0.39
N GLY A 38 -4.51 11.89 0.85
CA GLY A 38 -5.25 12.40 2.01
C GLY A 38 -6.36 11.49 2.54
N ALA A 39 -6.55 10.27 2.01
CA ALA A 39 -7.58 9.34 2.48
C ALA A 39 -7.32 8.75 3.87
N GLY A 40 -6.11 8.88 4.42
CA GLY A 40 -5.73 8.31 5.72
C GLY A 40 -4.75 7.13 5.65
N LYS A 41 -4.26 6.75 4.44
CA LYS A 41 -3.35 5.61 4.23
C LYS A 41 -2.08 5.71 5.08
N SER A 42 -1.26 6.71 4.83
CA SER A 42 0.03 6.91 5.53
C SER A 42 -0.15 7.13 7.04
N THR A 43 -1.25 7.79 7.45
CA THR A 43 -1.60 7.95 8.87
C THR A 43 -1.83 6.59 9.52
N THR A 44 -2.61 5.73 8.87
CA THR A 44 -2.89 4.36 9.35
C THR A 44 -1.60 3.54 9.44
N MET A 45 -0.74 3.58 8.41
CA MET A 45 0.53 2.84 8.39
C MET A 45 1.49 3.34 9.48
N LYS A 46 1.60 4.66 9.69
CA LYS A 46 2.42 5.24 10.76
C LYS A 46 1.95 4.81 12.15
N ILE A 47 0.63 4.61 12.35
CA ILE A 47 0.11 4.11 13.61
C ILE A 47 0.44 2.63 13.78
N ILE A 48 0.24 1.80 12.76
CA ILE A 48 0.54 0.36 12.81
C ILE A 48 2.04 0.12 13.09
N THR A 49 2.91 1.00 12.59
CA THR A 49 4.37 0.91 12.83
C THR A 49 4.83 1.51 14.17
N GLY A 50 3.91 2.05 14.97
CA GLY A 50 4.24 2.72 16.24
C GLY A 50 5.02 4.02 16.06
N TYR A 51 5.00 4.61 14.86
CA TYR A 51 5.60 5.92 14.59
C TYR A 51 4.68 7.08 15.00
N LEU A 52 3.37 6.86 14.98
CA LEU A 52 2.34 7.82 15.33
C LEU A 52 1.37 7.20 16.32
N GLN A 53 1.05 7.92 17.40
CA GLN A 53 0.06 7.48 18.37
C GLN A 53 -1.36 7.75 17.86
N GLN A 54 -2.27 6.81 18.02
CA GLN A 54 -3.70 6.96 17.74
C GLN A 54 -4.39 7.88 18.75
N THR A 55 -5.56 8.43 18.38
CA THR A 55 -6.43 9.16 19.31
C THR A 55 -7.24 8.18 20.15
N SER A 56 -7.76 7.10 19.55
CA SER A 56 -8.41 5.98 20.24
C SER A 56 -8.42 4.73 19.35
N GLY A 57 -8.91 3.62 19.88
CA GLY A 57 -8.87 2.31 19.25
C GLY A 57 -7.59 1.54 19.58
N GLU A 58 -7.48 0.34 19.03
CA GLU A 58 -6.38 -0.57 19.32
C GLU A 58 -5.75 -1.09 18.02
N VAL A 59 -4.43 -1.27 18.06
CA VAL A 59 -3.66 -1.87 16.95
C VAL A 59 -2.74 -2.94 17.51
N PHE A 60 -2.79 -4.12 16.90
CA PHE A 60 -1.92 -5.24 17.26
C PHE A 60 -1.12 -5.69 16.03
N VAL A 61 0.16 -5.97 16.24
CA VAL A 61 1.05 -6.59 15.24
C VAL A 61 1.67 -7.84 15.84
N CYS A 62 1.46 -8.98 15.19
CA CYS A 62 1.88 -10.30 15.69
C CYS A 62 1.37 -10.58 17.12
N GLY A 63 0.18 -10.07 17.48
CA GLY A 63 -0.42 -10.20 18.80
C GLY A 63 0.08 -9.21 19.84
N ILE A 64 1.04 -8.35 19.52
CA ILE A 64 1.62 -7.34 20.40
C ILE A 64 0.86 -6.02 20.23
N ASN A 65 0.44 -5.38 21.31
CA ASN A 65 -0.19 -4.07 21.27
C ASN A 65 0.83 -2.99 20.92
N VAL A 66 0.57 -2.26 19.84
CA VAL A 66 1.48 -1.24 19.32
C VAL A 66 1.73 -0.09 20.29
N ALA A 67 0.71 0.30 21.06
CA ALA A 67 0.82 1.42 22.01
C ALA A 67 1.58 1.03 23.29
N GLU A 68 1.52 -0.24 23.69
CA GLU A 68 2.13 -0.72 24.92
C GLU A 68 3.59 -1.15 24.73
N GLU A 69 3.90 -1.82 23.61
CA GLU A 69 5.22 -2.40 23.35
C GLU A 69 5.82 -1.92 22.00
N PRO A 70 6.02 -0.60 21.81
CA PRO A 70 6.42 -0.06 20.51
C PRO A 70 7.82 -0.50 20.04
N LEU A 71 8.71 -0.87 20.96
CA LEU A 71 10.05 -1.36 20.60
C LEU A 71 10.02 -2.80 20.11
N ASP A 72 9.16 -3.65 20.66
CA ASP A 72 9.07 -5.05 20.27
C ASP A 72 8.37 -5.21 18.93
N ILE A 73 7.38 -4.38 18.61
CA ILE A 73 6.77 -4.38 17.29
C ILE A 73 7.74 -3.94 16.20
N LYS A 74 8.68 -3.01 16.48
CA LYS A 74 9.71 -2.58 15.52
C LYS A 74 10.68 -3.68 15.14
N LYS A 75 10.86 -4.69 15.99
CA LYS A 75 11.62 -5.90 15.66
C LYS A 75 10.87 -6.83 14.68
N LYS A 76 9.53 -6.75 14.66
CA LYS A 76 8.65 -7.57 13.83
C LYS A 76 8.29 -6.93 12.51
N ILE A 77 8.44 -5.61 12.38
CA ILE A 77 8.02 -4.81 11.23
C ILE A 77 9.22 -4.30 10.46
N GLY A 78 9.23 -4.50 9.14
CA GLY A 78 9.99 -3.71 8.19
C GLY A 78 9.12 -2.59 7.64
N TYR A 79 9.55 -1.35 7.77
CA TYR A 79 8.77 -0.19 7.32
C TYR A 79 9.51 0.61 6.26
N LEU A 80 8.87 0.80 5.12
CA LEU A 80 9.29 1.71 4.06
C LEU A 80 8.32 2.89 4.02
N PRO A 81 8.67 4.08 4.51
CA PRO A 81 7.83 5.27 4.41
C PRO A 81 7.84 5.84 2.99
N GLU A 82 6.79 6.58 2.63
CA GLU A 82 6.69 7.30 1.35
C GLU A 82 7.90 8.23 1.11
N LEU A 83 8.30 8.96 2.15
CA LEU A 83 9.50 9.79 2.15
C LEU A 83 10.60 9.10 2.95
N ASN A 84 11.57 8.53 2.25
CA ASN A 84 12.72 7.88 2.84
C ASN A 84 13.69 8.90 3.46
N ALA A 85 13.82 8.90 4.78
CA ALA A 85 14.81 9.66 5.52
C ALA A 85 16.17 8.95 5.47
N LEU A 86 16.85 9.00 4.33
CA LEU A 86 18.16 8.39 4.14
C LEU A 86 19.28 9.36 4.47
N TYR A 87 20.41 8.84 4.95
CA TYR A 87 21.63 9.63 5.16
C TYR A 87 22.41 9.77 3.85
N TYR A 88 22.22 10.87 3.14
CA TYR A 88 22.75 11.07 1.79
C TYR A 88 24.28 11.06 1.69
N ASP A 89 24.97 11.39 2.75
CA ASP A 89 26.46 11.41 2.81
C ASP A 89 27.05 10.02 3.07
N MET A 90 26.27 9.07 3.54
CA MET A 90 26.72 7.69 3.76
C MET A 90 26.76 6.90 2.45
N TYR A 91 27.68 5.93 2.38
CA TYR A 91 27.65 4.92 1.35
C TYR A 91 26.51 3.93 1.58
N VAL A 92 25.97 3.35 0.50
CA VAL A 92 24.86 2.39 0.59
C VAL A 92 25.15 1.28 1.60
N ARG A 93 26.30 0.63 1.49
CA ARG A 93 26.69 -0.48 2.38
C ARG A 93 26.92 -0.04 3.83
N GLU A 94 27.47 1.16 4.02
CA GLU A 94 27.67 1.77 5.34
C GLU A 94 26.33 2.00 6.03
N TYR A 95 25.39 2.64 5.33
CA TYR A 95 24.03 2.87 5.84
C TYR A 95 23.30 1.57 6.20
N LEU A 96 23.34 0.56 5.31
CA LEU A 96 22.71 -0.73 5.58
C LEU A 96 23.41 -1.47 6.74
N GLY A 97 24.73 -1.36 6.87
CA GLY A 97 25.47 -1.87 8.01
C GLY A 97 25.03 -1.22 9.32
N PHE A 98 24.94 0.10 9.34
CA PHE A 98 24.42 0.86 10.47
C PHE A 98 23.01 0.41 10.88
N VAL A 99 22.07 0.26 9.92
CA VAL A 99 20.72 -0.23 10.21
C VAL A 99 20.73 -1.65 10.75
N ALA A 100 21.60 -2.54 10.21
CA ALA A 100 21.75 -3.91 10.71
C ALA A 100 22.26 -3.95 12.17
N GLU A 101 23.17 -3.05 12.53
CA GLU A 101 23.68 -2.92 13.91
C GLU A 101 22.60 -2.41 14.86
N VAL A 102 21.81 -1.40 14.46
CA VAL A 102 20.68 -0.89 15.25
C VAL A 102 19.68 -2.00 15.56
N HIS A 103 19.40 -2.87 14.57
CA HIS A 103 18.52 -4.05 14.75
C HIS A 103 19.22 -5.25 15.39
N LYS A 104 20.49 -5.14 15.76
CA LYS A 104 21.31 -6.23 16.39
C LYS A 104 21.31 -7.50 15.54
N VAL A 105 21.42 -7.35 14.22
CA VAL A 105 21.45 -8.47 13.29
C VAL A 105 22.72 -9.27 13.48
N ASN A 106 22.58 -10.59 13.60
CA ASN A 106 23.72 -11.49 13.60
C ASN A 106 24.38 -11.48 12.21
N SER A 107 25.69 -11.34 12.13
CA SER A 107 26.42 -11.32 10.85
C SER A 107 26.01 -10.16 9.90
N PRO A 108 26.19 -8.88 10.32
CA PRO A 108 25.73 -7.73 9.54
C PRO A 108 26.25 -7.69 8.10
N ARG A 109 27.52 -8.07 7.86
CA ARG A 109 28.14 -8.04 6.52
C ARG A 109 27.44 -8.95 5.52
N SER A 110 27.23 -10.21 5.86
CA SER A 110 26.53 -11.17 4.98
C SER A 110 25.07 -10.81 4.78
N THR A 111 24.44 -10.23 5.79
CA THR A 111 23.05 -9.74 5.68
C THR A 111 22.96 -8.53 4.73
N VAL A 112 23.90 -7.60 4.81
CA VAL A 112 23.99 -6.47 3.86
C VAL A 112 24.18 -6.99 2.43
N ASP A 113 25.09 -7.96 2.20
CA ASP A 113 25.28 -8.56 0.87
C ASP A 113 23.97 -9.18 0.35
N ARG A 114 23.28 -9.95 1.18
CA ARG A 114 22.00 -10.58 0.84
C ARG A 114 20.92 -9.56 0.47
N VAL A 115 20.72 -8.49 1.25
CA VAL A 115 19.66 -7.52 0.95
C VAL A 115 20.02 -6.60 -0.23
N VAL A 116 21.30 -6.28 -0.43
CA VAL A 116 21.78 -5.53 -1.60
C VAL A 116 21.47 -6.29 -2.89
N ASP A 117 21.74 -7.60 -2.91
CA ASP A 117 21.44 -8.45 -4.05
C ASP A 117 19.91 -8.61 -4.25
N LEU A 118 19.18 -8.86 -3.16
CA LEU A 118 17.74 -9.08 -3.16
C LEU A 118 16.94 -7.94 -3.82
N VAL A 119 17.33 -6.69 -3.58
CA VAL A 119 16.65 -5.50 -4.11
C VAL A 119 17.32 -4.94 -5.38
N GLY A 120 18.33 -5.61 -5.93
CA GLY A 120 19.03 -5.19 -7.15
C GLY A 120 19.89 -3.93 -6.95
N LEU A 121 20.51 -3.75 -5.80
CA LEU A 121 21.41 -2.64 -5.48
C LEU A 121 22.89 -2.92 -5.82
N THR A 122 23.23 -4.12 -6.24
CA THR A 122 24.63 -4.56 -6.47
C THR A 122 25.45 -3.57 -7.32
N PRO A 123 24.92 -3.02 -8.47
CA PRO A 123 25.70 -2.08 -9.30
C PRO A 123 26.01 -0.74 -8.60
N GLU A 124 25.14 -0.32 -7.69
CA GLU A 124 25.18 0.98 -7.03
C GLU A 124 25.66 0.91 -5.57
N SER A 125 25.97 -0.27 -5.07
CA SER A 125 26.20 -0.54 -3.64
C SER A 125 27.44 0.15 -3.05
N LYS A 126 28.36 0.60 -3.90
CA LYS A 126 29.59 1.31 -3.50
C LYS A 126 29.50 2.82 -3.60
N LYS A 127 28.36 3.37 -4.04
CA LYS A 127 28.14 4.81 -4.16
C LYS A 127 27.58 5.41 -2.87
N LYS A 128 27.73 6.73 -2.70
CA LYS A 128 26.99 7.48 -1.70
C LYS A 128 25.51 7.53 -2.07
N ILE A 129 24.64 7.46 -1.07
CA ILE A 129 23.17 7.49 -1.25
C ILE A 129 22.72 8.76 -1.99
N GLY A 130 23.37 9.90 -1.72
CA GLY A 130 23.09 11.17 -2.41
C GLY A 130 23.24 11.10 -3.92
N GLN A 131 24.14 10.26 -4.45
CA GLN A 131 24.44 10.11 -5.88
C GLN A 131 23.45 9.19 -6.61
N LEU A 132 22.56 8.52 -5.89
CA LEU A 132 21.61 7.56 -6.46
C LEU A 132 20.41 8.25 -7.09
N SER A 133 19.85 7.63 -8.13
CA SER A 133 18.52 7.98 -8.64
C SER A 133 17.43 7.75 -7.58
N LYS A 134 16.26 8.34 -7.79
CA LYS A 134 15.10 8.13 -6.89
C LYS A 134 14.78 6.64 -6.72
N GLY A 135 14.78 5.86 -7.81
CA GLY A 135 14.52 4.42 -7.77
C GLY A 135 15.54 3.64 -6.95
N TYR A 136 16.81 3.95 -7.09
CA TYR A 136 17.84 3.32 -6.26
C TYR A 136 17.75 3.75 -4.79
N LYS A 137 17.38 4.98 -4.48
CA LYS A 137 17.08 5.42 -3.10
C LYS A 137 15.91 4.64 -2.50
N GLN A 138 14.88 4.39 -3.29
CA GLN A 138 13.74 3.57 -2.86
C GLN A 138 14.17 2.12 -2.54
N ARG A 139 15.05 1.54 -3.37
CA ARG A 139 15.64 0.21 -3.11
C ARG A 139 16.49 0.20 -1.83
N VAL A 140 17.24 1.27 -1.53
CA VAL A 140 17.97 1.39 -0.26
C VAL A 140 17.01 1.36 0.93
N GLY A 141 15.91 2.10 0.86
CA GLY A 141 14.86 2.08 1.90
C GLY A 141 14.23 0.69 2.05
N LEU A 142 13.92 0.01 0.93
CA LEU A 142 13.38 -1.34 0.96
C LEU A 142 14.39 -2.36 1.53
N ALA A 143 15.68 -2.25 1.18
CA ALA A 143 16.75 -3.06 1.77
C ALA A 143 16.84 -2.85 3.27
N ALA A 144 16.79 -1.61 3.74
CA ALA A 144 16.79 -1.27 5.16
C ALA A 144 15.58 -1.86 5.89
N ALA A 145 14.38 -1.80 5.28
CA ALA A 145 13.18 -2.42 5.83
C ALA A 145 13.27 -3.94 5.93
N LEU A 146 14.08 -4.59 5.09
CA LEU A 146 14.25 -6.05 5.03
C LEU A 146 15.47 -6.57 5.81
N ILE A 147 16.33 -5.69 6.32
CA ILE A 147 17.65 -6.06 6.86
C ILE A 147 17.59 -7.03 8.04
N HIS A 148 16.62 -6.85 8.92
CA HIS A 148 16.43 -7.64 10.14
C HIS A 148 15.44 -8.80 9.98
N ASP A 149 15.09 -9.14 8.73
CA ASP A 149 14.18 -10.23 8.36
C ASP A 149 12.83 -10.20 9.10
N PRO A 150 12.04 -9.10 8.97
CA PRO A 150 10.79 -8.91 9.69
C PRO A 150 9.73 -9.94 9.29
N GLU A 151 8.74 -10.17 10.20
CA GLU A 151 7.56 -11.00 9.92
C GLU A 151 6.51 -10.24 9.11
N VAL A 152 6.44 -8.91 9.28
CA VAL A 152 5.48 -8.02 8.63
C VAL A 152 6.23 -6.93 7.87
N LEU A 153 5.87 -6.71 6.62
CA LEU A 153 6.42 -5.64 5.78
C LEU A 153 5.32 -4.60 5.50
N ILE A 154 5.57 -3.37 5.90
CA ILE A 154 4.66 -2.23 5.67
C ILE A 154 5.34 -1.27 4.72
N LEU A 155 4.70 -1.02 3.57
CA LEU A 155 5.24 -0.24 2.47
C LEU A 155 4.29 0.91 2.13
N ASP A 156 4.71 2.13 2.39
CA ASP A 156 3.90 3.32 2.10
C ASP A 156 4.30 3.89 0.74
N GLU A 157 3.43 3.73 -0.27
CA GLU A 157 3.62 4.18 -1.66
C GLU A 157 4.99 3.74 -2.26
N PRO A 158 5.34 2.44 -2.25
CA PRO A 158 6.69 1.96 -2.57
C PRO A 158 7.14 2.21 -4.01
N THR A 159 6.22 2.49 -4.91
CA THR A 159 6.43 2.68 -6.36
C THR A 159 6.34 4.13 -6.80
N THR A 160 5.99 5.06 -5.89
CA THR A 160 5.76 6.46 -6.24
C THR A 160 7.00 7.15 -6.84
N GLY A 161 6.81 7.66 -8.07
CA GLY A 161 7.84 8.40 -8.81
C GLY A 161 8.98 7.54 -9.35
N LEU A 162 8.73 6.26 -9.54
CA LEU A 162 9.59 5.33 -10.27
C LEU A 162 9.16 5.25 -11.74
N ASP A 163 10.10 4.92 -12.61
CA ASP A 163 9.78 4.60 -14.00
C ASP A 163 9.11 3.21 -14.11
N PRO A 164 8.44 2.90 -15.25
CA PRO A 164 7.71 1.65 -15.42
C PRO A 164 8.55 0.38 -15.18
N ASN A 165 9.82 0.37 -15.61
CA ASN A 165 10.70 -0.79 -15.41
C ASN A 165 11.03 -0.99 -13.93
N GLN A 166 11.35 0.09 -13.23
CA GLN A 166 11.63 0.05 -11.79
C GLN A 166 10.41 -0.39 -10.97
N ILE A 167 9.20 0.02 -11.39
CA ILE A 167 7.95 -0.44 -10.75
C ILE A 167 7.83 -1.97 -10.85
N VAL A 168 8.07 -2.55 -12.03
CA VAL A 168 8.02 -4.00 -12.22
C VAL A 168 9.00 -4.72 -11.30
N GLU A 169 10.25 -4.23 -11.24
CA GLU A 169 11.29 -4.84 -10.41
C GLU A 169 10.96 -4.77 -8.90
N ILE A 170 10.47 -3.64 -8.41
CA ILE A 170 10.03 -3.50 -7.00
C ILE A 170 8.84 -4.43 -6.71
N ARG A 171 7.88 -4.55 -7.61
CA ARG A 171 6.75 -5.48 -7.47
C ARG A 171 7.21 -6.93 -7.34
N GLU A 172 8.17 -7.35 -8.15
CA GLU A 172 8.73 -8.71 -8.05
C GLU A 172 9.41 -8.96 -6.71
N VAL A 173 10.14 -7.98 -6.17
CA VAL A 173 10.72 -8.07 -4.82
C VAL A 173 9.60 -8.21 -3.78
N ILE A 174 8.55 -7.40 -3.84
CA ILE A 174 7.41 -7.45 -2.90
C ILE A 174 6.72 -8.82 -2.98
N LYS A 175 6.40 -9.32 -4.17
CA LYS A 175 5.82 -10.65 -4.38
C LYS A 175 6.68 -11.78 -3.78
N LYS A 176 7.99 -11.72 -4.02
CA LYS A 176 8.94 -12.70 -3.49
C LYS A 176 8.96 -12.70 -1.96
N GLN A 177 8.88 -11.50 -1.34
CA GLN A 177 8.81 -11.38 0.12
C GLN A 177 7.47 -11.89 0.67
N GLY A 178 6.36 -11.62 -0.02
CA GLY A 178 5.01 -12.04 0.39
C GLY A 178 4.82 -13.55 0.49
N LYS A 179 5.69 -14.37 -0.14
CA LYS A 179 5.65 -15.83 0.02
C LYS A 179 5.91 -16.29 1.47
N ASN A 180 6.69 -15.53 2.23
CA ASN A 180 7.12 -15.88 3.58
C ASN A 180 6.75 -14.84 4.64
N LYS A 181 6.30 -13.66 4.23
CA LYS A 181 6.01 -12.50 5.08
C LYS A 181 4.59 -12.00 4.82
N THR A 182 4.02 -11.37 5.83
CA THR A 182 2.80 -10.60 5.64
C THR A 182 3.17 -9.24 5.07
N VAL A 183 2.49 -8.78 4.03
CA VAL A 183 2.75 -7.49 3.40
C VAL A 183 1.48 -6.64 3.41
N LEU A 184 1.59 -5.42 3.92
CA LEU A 184 0.59 -4.37 3.76
C LEU A 184 1.24 -3.21 3.01
N PHE A 185 0.76 -2.90 1.81
CA PHE A 185 1.30 -1.78 1.07
C PHE A 185 0.21 -0.81 0.61
N SER A 186 0.51 0.49 0.66
CA SER A 186 -0.39 1.52 0.17
C SER A 186 -0.11 1.84 -1.29
N SER A 187 -1.18 2.17 -2.01
CA SER A 187 -1.12 2.80 -3.33
C SER A 187 -2.38 3.64 -3.56
N HIS A 188 -2.28 4.59 -4.47
CA HIS A 188 -3.43 5.30 -5.04
C HIS A 188 -3.73 4.81 -6.46
N ILE A 189 -3.01 3.81 -6.97
CA ILE A 189 -3.12 3.25 -8.32
C ILE A 189 -3.63 1.81 -8.23
N LEU A 190 -4.83 1.56 -8.76
CA LEU A 190 -5.48 0.25 -8.71
C LEU A 190 -4.65 -0.84 -9.42
N GLN A 191 -4.06 -0.54 -10.59
CA GLN A 191 -3.25 -1.50 -11.35
C GLN A 191 -2.01 -2.00 -10.57
N GLU A 192 -1.50 -1.22 -9.62
CA GLU A 192 -0.40 -1.66 -8.76
C GLU A 192 -0.86 -2.71 -7.77
N VAL A 193 -2.04 -2.49 -7.18
CA VAL A 193 -2.66 -3.41 -6.23
C VAL A 193 -3.05 -4.72 -6.93
N GLU A 194 -3.71 -4.63 -8.09
CA GLU A 194 -4.10 -5.79 -8.90
C GLU A 194 -2.91 -6.68 -9.29
N ALA A 195 -1.76 -6.06 -9.55
CA ALA A 195 -0.57 -6.80 -9.97
C ALA A 195 0.07 -7.64 -8.86
N ILE A 196 -0.18 -7.35 -7.58
CA ILE A 196 0.58 -7.94 -6.45
C ILE A 196 -0.34 -8.60 -5.42
N CYS A 197 -1.54 -8.05 -5.17
CA CYS A 197 -2.38 -8.43 -4.04
C CYS A 197 -3.46 -9.44 -4.39
N ASP A 198 -3.79 -10.25 -3.40
CA ASP A 198 -4.97 -11.11 -3.44
C ASP A 198 -6.21 -10.39 -2.90
N ARG A 199 -6.01 -9.43 -2.01
CA ARG A 199 -7.06 -8.67 -1.32
C ARG A 199 -6.70 -7.19 -1.23
N VAL A 200 -7.73 -6.34 -1.25
CA VAL A 200 -7.59 -4.89 -1.12
C VAL A 200 -8.51 -4.34 -0.04
N ILE A 201 -8.00 -3.38 0.70
CA ILE A 201 -8.75 -2.53 1.63
C ILE A 201 -8.80 -1.15 1.00
N ILE A 202 -10.01 -0.65 0.74
CA ILE A 202 -10.20 0.68 0.15
C ILE A 202 -10.60 1.66 1.24
N ILE A 203 -9.83 2.76 1.35
CA ILE A 203 -10.10 3.83 2.29
C ILE A 203 -10.37 5.14 1.55
N ASN A 204 -11.37 5.90 2.00
CA ASN A 204 -11.67 7.23 1.51
C ASN A 204 -12.11 8.13 2.67
N LYS A 205 -11.54 9.34 2.79
CA LYS A 205 -11.86 10.32 3.84
C LYS A 205 -11.86 9.71 5.25
N GLY A 206 -10.87 8.86 5.53
CA GLY A 206 -10.67 8.23 6.82
C GLY A 206 -11.57 7.03 7.13
N VAL A 207 -12.48 6.61 6.24
CA VAL A 207 -13.37 5.46 6.45
C VAL A 207 -13.09 4.35 5.44
N LEU A 208 -13.28 3.09 5.85
CA LEU A 208 -13.18 1.95 4.92
C LEU A 208 -14.42 1.90 4.03
N VAL A 209 -14.18 1.84 2.72
CA VAL A 209 -15.22 1.74 1.70
C VAL A 209 -15.43 0.28 1.27
N ALA A 210 -14.33 -0.49 1.19
CA ALA A 210 -14.36 -1.91 0.84
C ALA A 210 -13.19 -2.65 1.51
N ASN A 211 -13.37 -3.95 1.72
CA ASN A 211 -12.36 -4.85 2.23
C ASN A 211 -12.67 -6.25 1.72
N ASP A 212 -12.16 -6.60 0.55
CA ASP A 212 -12.48 -7.87 -0.13
C ASP A 212 -11.36 -8.29 -1.08
N THR A 213 -11.48 -9.51 -1.61
CA THR A 213 -10.60 -9.99 -2.67
C THR A 213 -10.84 -9.20 -3.96
N LEU A 214 -9.79 -9.04 -4.77
CA LEU A 214 -9.91 -8.37 -6.06
C LEU A 214 -10.95 -9.04 -6.96
N SER A 215 -11.01 -10.38 -6.93
CA SER A 215 -11.98 -11.13 -7.71
C SER A 215 -13.44 -10.83 -7.32
N ASN A 216 -13.71 -10.60 -6.05
CA ASN A 216 -15.06 -10.24 -5.58
C ASN A 216 -15.41 -8.81 -5.96
N LEU A 217 -14.46 -7.88 -5.81
CA LEU A 217 -14.67 -6.47 -6.19
C LEU A 217 -14.88 -6.29 -7.70
N GLN A 218 -14.20 -7.11 -8.53
CA GLN A 218 -14.40 -7.13 -9.98
C GLN A 218 -15.70 -7.82 -10.40
N LYS A 219 -16.19 -8.76 -9.58
CA LYS A 219 -17.49 -9.41 -9.79
C LYS A 219 -18.66 -8.57 -9.28
N GLY A 220 -18.37 -7.46 -8.59
CA GLY A 220 -19.37 -6.58 -8.02
C GLY A 220 -20.41 -6.18 -9.05
N ASP A 221 -21.66 -6.49 -8.76
CA ASP A 221 -22.86 -6.22 -9.55
C ASP A 221 -22.70 -6.45 -11.06
N LYS A 222 -22.61 -7.71 -11.48
CA LYS A 222 -22.80 -8.07 -12.89
C LYS A 222 -24.13 -7.53 -13.45
N ASP A 223 -25.04 -7.15 -12.57
CA ASP A 223 -26.35 -6.61 -12.91
C ASP A 223 -26.41 -5.08 -13.02
N ASN A 224 -25.30 -4.35 -12.75
CA ASN A 224 -25.29 -2.89 -12.73
C ASN A 224 -24.20 -2.25 -13.61
N HIS A 225 -23.86 -2.86 -14.73
CA HIS A 225 -23.05 -2.16 -15.72
C HIS A 225 -23.88 -1.05 -16.35
N PHE A 226 -23.36 0.18 -16.30
CA PHE A 226 -24.01 1.29 -16.99
C PHE A 226 -23.01 2.05 -17.85
N VAL A 227 -23.50 2.50 -19.00
CA VAL A 227 -22.78 3.38 -19.92
C VAL A 227 -23.48 4.73 -19.95
N ILE A 228 -22.73 5.82 -19.80
CA ILE A 228 -23.24 7.15 -20.03
C ILE A 228 -22.90 7.54 -21.46
N VAL A 229 -23.94 7.76 -22.27
CA VAL A 229 -23.81 8.15 -23.66
C VAL A 229 -24.27 9.62 -23.80
N GLN A 230 -23.47 10.42 -24.49
CA GLN A 230 -23.80 11.80 -24.81
C GLN A 230 -23.85 11.98 -26.33
N PHE A 231 -24.95 12.48 -26.83
CA PHE A 231 -25.19 12.78 -28.24
C PHE A 231 -24.99 14.26 -28.52
N LYS A 232 -24.74 14.56 -29.77
CA LYS A 232 -24.59 15.95 -30.23
C LYS A 232 -25.94 16.67 -30.28
N ASP A 233 -26.98 15.95 -30.68
CA ASP A 233 -28.35 16.48 -30.83
C ASP A 233 -29.29 15.81 -29.79
N PRO A 234 -30.38 16.47 -29.39
CA PRO A 234 -31.39 15.86 -28.53
C PRO A 234 -32.00 14.61 -29.18
N LEU A 235 -32.16 13.56 -28.39
CA LEU A 235 -32.74 12.29 -28.83
C LEU A 235 -33.86 11.87 -27.90
N ASP A 236 -34.83 11.11 -28.43
CA ASP A 236 -35.87 10.49 -27.64
C ASP A 236 -35.33 9.16 -27.01
N LYS A 237 -35.80 8.89 -25.81
CA LYS A 237 -35.47 7.65 -25.06
C LYS A 237 -35.87 6.37 -25.80
N ILE A 238 -36.88 6.47 -26.69
CA ILE A 238 -37.40 5.36 -27.49
C ILE A 238 -36.36 4.70 -28.38
N ILE A 239 -35.29 5.42 -28.75
CA ILE A 239 -34.19 4.88 -29.59
C ILE A 239 -33.46 3.68 -28.93
N PHE A 240 -33.51 3.58 -27.62
CA PHE A 240 -32.89 2.50 -26.86
C PHE A 240 -33.84 1.32 -26.60
N GLU A 241 -35.14 1.46 -26.93
CA GLU A 241 -36.12 0.40 -26.81
C GLU A 241 -35.90 -0.64 -27.91
N GLY A 242 -35.73 -1.92 -27.53
CA GLY A 242 -35.45 -3.02 -28.47
C GLY A 242 -33.99 -3.39 -28.67
N LEU A 243 -33.08 -2.76 -27.91
CA LEU A 243 -31.68 -3.21 -27.86
C LEU A 243 -31.54 -4.26 -26.77
N ASP A 244 -31.35 -5.53 -27.16
CA ASP A 244 -31.30 -6.71 -26.26
C ASP A 244 -30.26 -6.60 -25.12
N SER A 245 -29.25 -5.77 -25.29
CA SER A 245 -28.17 -5.55 -24.30
C SER A 245 -28.48 -4.43 -23.29
N ILE A 246 -29.61 -3.72 -23.41
CA ILE A 246 -29.98 -2.61 -22.52
C ILE A 246 -31.17 -3.03 -21.65
N THR A 247 -30.90 -3.15 -20.33
CA THR A 247 -31.95 -3.54 -19.36
C THR A 247 -32.73 -2.33 -18.83
N LYS A 248 -32.09 -1.15 -18.75
CA LYS A 248 -32.72 0.08 -18.27
C LYS A 248 -32.09 1.32 -18.90
N THR A 249 -32.95 2.29 -19.26
CA THR A 249 -32.51 3.59 -19.77
C THR A 249 -33.02 4.71 -18.87
N GLU A 250 -32.10 5.57 -18.40
CA GLU A 250 -32.39 6.77 -17.64
C GLU A 250 -31.89 7.99 -18.41
N GLN A 251 -32.80 8.94 -18.69
CA GLN A 251 -32.45 10.19 -19.37
C GLN A 251 -31.97 11.21 -18.34
N LEU A 252 -30.70 11.59 -18.40
CA LEU A 252 -30.07 12.55 -17.49
C LEU A 252 -30.24 13.98 -18.00
N GLN A 253 -30.21 14.18 -19.33
CA GLN A 253 -30.42 15.44 -20.05
C GLN A 253 -30.98 15.14 -21.45
N SER A 254 -31.43 16.15 -22.18
CA SER A 254 -31.96 15.98 -23.54
C SER A 254 -31.00 15.29 -24.53
N THR A 255 -29.69 15.36 -24.25
CA THR A 255 -28.63 14.74 -25.08
C THR A 255 -27.84 13.64 -24.31
N ARG A 256 -28.16 13.36 -23.03
CA ARG A 256 -27.35 12.49 -22.19
C ARG A 256 -28.18 11.42 -21.52
N PHE A 257 -27.79 10.17 -21.71
CA PHE A 257 -28.50 9.00 -21.23
C PHE A 257 -27.56 8.09 -20.41
N LYS A 258 -28.10 7.47 -19.37
CA LYS A 258 -27.47 6.39 -18.62
C LYS A 258 -28.16 5.08 -19.02
N LEU A 259 -27.42 4.20 -19.63
CA LEU A 259 -27.88 2.88 -20.11
C LEU A 259 -27.33 1.81 -19.18
N GLN A 260 -28.18 0.95 -18.66
CA GLN A 260 -27.80 -0.23 -17.88
C GLN A 260 -27.79 -1.42 -18.83
N THR A 261 -26.67 -2.13 -18.87
CA THR A 261 -26.45 -3.29 -19.75
C THR A 261 -26.39 -4.58 -18.96
#